data_e2df62c9ba92e3c59e0efa84137a8653
#
_entry.id   e2df62c9ba92e3c59e0efa84137a8653
#
_cell.length_a   1.000
_cell.length_b   1.000
_cell.length_c   1.000
_cell.angle_alpha   90.00
_cell.angle_beta   90.00
_cell.angle_gamma   90.00
#
_symmetry.space_group_name_H-M   'P 1'
#
loop_
_entity.id
_entity.type
_entity.pdbx_description
1 polymer ?
#
loop_
_entity_poly.entity_id
_entity_poly.type
_entity_poly.pdbx_seq_one_letter_code
_entity_poly.pdbx_strand_id
1 'polypeptide(L)'
;MFRLKSSFYLLMIYFLFNFSLNLFSSEIKIQKKIYGITIDDGWYDEVKTEDIIEGIKKLPVKPTVRIVMSKDIKAKDYVSLFKEIHKVAYIMAQPVDSFEMNTYKNVESYKNRFEDSYKYLKDYVDIWEIGNEVNGEEWIKENPKFTAKKIYSAYKFIKNKNGITALTPYYFAPEGNKISMENWLKKYIPADMKNGLDYVFISYYEDDNDGLQPKWKDIFKNLEKTFPNSKLGIGECGNTAKNATNQSKIKMINHYYTMPKYTANYVGGYFWWYWVQDCIPYKNNEVWSEIYKNMKN
;
A
#
# COMPACT_ATOMS: atom_id res chain seq x y z
N MET A 1 -19.44 61.28 24.27
CA MET A 1 -20.38 60.29 23.71
C MET A 1 -19.85 59.79 22.38
N PHE A 2 -18.73 59.03 22.38
CA PHE A 2 -18.17 58.36 21.19
C PHE A 2 -17.07 57.38 21.65
N ARG A 3 -17.46 56.21 22.19
CA ARG A 3 -16.56 55.09 22.46
C ARG A 3 -17.30 53.75 22.54
N LEU A 4 -18.01 53.38 21.47
CA LEU A 4 -18.70 52.05 21.44
C LEU A 4 -18.86 51.44 20.04
N LYS A 5 -18.08 51.85 19.03
CA LYS A 5 -18.15 51.29 17.68
C LYS A 5 -16.91 50.49 17.25
N SER A 6 -15.80 50.55 18.00
CA SER A 6 -14.54 49.86 17.64
C SER A 6 -14.47 48.40 18.04
N SER A 7 -15.15 48.01 19.13
CA SER A 7 -15.07 46.63 19.63
C SER A 7 -15.92 45.61 18.84
N PHE A 8 -16.97 46.08 18.17
CA PHE A 8 -17.84 45.19 17.38
C PHE A 8 -17.21 44.73 16.06
N TYR A 9 -16.40 45.58 15.45
CA TYR A 9 -15.69 45.23 14.21
C TYR A 9 -14.52 44.28 14.44
N LEU A 10 -13.83 44.37 15.58
CA LEU A 10 -12.75 43.43 15.92
C LEU A 10 -13.29 42.00 16.22
N LEU A 11 -14.45 41.89 16.87
CA LEU A 11 -15.09 40.60 17.16
C LEU A 11 -15.59 39.91 15.88
N MET A 12 -16.10 40.67 14.92
CA MET A 12 -16.62 40.17 13.66
C MET A 12 -15.49 39.68 12.74
N ILE A 13 -14.34 40.34 12.74
CA ILE A 13 -13.15 39.89 12.00
C ILE A 13 -12.54 38.62 12.61
N TYR A 14 -12.56 38.51 13.95
CA TYR A 14 -12.07 37.32 14.64
C TYR A 14 -12.97 36.07 14.37
N PHE A 15 -14.29 36.28 14.24
CA PHE A 15 -15.24 35.23 13.90
C PHE A 15 -15.15 34.79 12.43
N LEU A 16 -14.90 35.70 11.51
CA LEU A 16 -14.75 35.42 10.09
C LEU A 16 -13.40 34.70 9.78
N PHE A 17 -12.33 35.04 10.53
CA PHE A 17 -11.03 34.37 10.36
C PHE A 17 -10.99 32.98 10.94
N ASN A 18 -11.74 32.68 12.02
CA ASN A 18 -11.86 31.34 12.58
C ASN A 18 -12.82 30.41 11.78
N PHE A 19 -13.76 31.00 11.01
CA PHE A 19 -14.66 30.21 10.14
C PHE A 19 -14.00 29.81 8.82
N SER A 20 -12.96 30.52 8.38
CA SER A 20 -12.23 30.24 7.14
C SER A 20 -11.13 29.18 7.30
N LEU A 21 -10.72 28.86 8.53
CA LEU A 21 -9.66 27.88 8.81
C LEU A 21 -10.18 26.44 9.01
N ASN A 22 -11.51 26.25 9.05
CA ASN A 22 -12.12 24.93 9.25
C ASN A 22 -12.65 24.28 7.96
N LEU A 23 -12.36 24.81 6.78
CA LEU A 23 -13.00 24.36 5.53
C LEU A 23 -12.12 23.53 4.60
N PHE A 24 -10.88 23.15 4.98
CA PHE A 24 -10.05 22.23 4.19
C PHE A 24 -9.18 21.31 5.08
N SER A 25 -9.78 20.70 6.09
CA SER A 25 -9.31 19.41 6.54
C SER A 25 -10.29 18.37 5.96
N SER A 26 -10.05 17.92 4.76
CA SER A 26 -10.55 16.62 4.37
C SER A 26 -9.93 15.63 5.35
N GLU A 27 -10.70 15.18 6.35
CA GLU A 27 -10.30 14.03 7.15
C GLU A 27 -9.99 12.91 6.14
N ILE A 28 -8.71 12.62 5.97
CA ILE A 28 -8.27 11.45 5.21
C ILE A 28 -8.78 10.27 6.00
N LYS A 29 -9.95 9.73 5.60
CA LYS A 29 -10.60 8.62 6.28
C LYS A 29 -9.73 7.38 6.09
N ILE A 30 -8.95 7.04 7.10
CA ILE A 30 -8.26 5.75 7.17
C ILE A 30 -9.33 4.66 7.04
N GLN A 31 -9.21 3.83 6.01
CA GLN A 31 -10.19 2.80 5.70
C GLN A 31 -10.27 1.78 6.84
N LYS A 32 -11.48 1.46 7.29
CA LYS A 32 -11.71 0.47 8.36
C LYS A 32 -11.45 -0.97 7.89
N LYS A 33 -11.73 -1.27 6.63
CA LYS A 33 -11.46 -2.55 5.96
C LYS A 33 -10.96 -2.25 4.56
N ILE A 34 -9.88 -2.89 4.16
CA ILE A 34 -9.29 -2.79 2.83
C ILE A 34 -9.48 -4.12 2.13
N TYR A 35 -9.99 -4.07 0.92
CA TYR A 35 -9.93 -5.14 -0.05
C TYR A 35 -9.01 -4.70 -1.18
N GLY A 36 -7.82 -5.31 -1.23
CA GLY A 36 -6.76 -4.93 -2.15
C GLY A 36 -6.74 -5.80 -3.40
N ILE A 37 -6.31 -5.21 -4.48
CA ILE A 37 -5.89 -5.86 -5.72
C ILE A 37 -4.65 -5.14 -6.24
N THR A 38 -3.81 -5.82 -7.03
CA THR A 38 -2.58 -5.23 -7.56
C THR A 38 -2.65 -5.11 -9.08
N ILE A 39 -2.25 -3.96 -9.59
CA ILE A 39 -1.92 -3.72 -11.00
C ILE A 39 -0.40 -3.57 -11.07
N ASP A 40 0.26 -4.55 -11.65
CA ASP A 40 1.70 -4.55 -11.91
C ASP A 40 2.01 -3.95 -13.29
N ASP A 41 3.27 -3.90 -13.67
CA ASP A 41 3.71 -3.32 -14.94
C ASP A 41 3.82 -4.35 -16.10
N GLY A 42 3.46 -5.63 -15.84
CA GLY A 42 3.56 -6.72 -16.82
C GLY A 42 2.40 -6.82 -17.83
N TRP A 43 1.37 -5.99 -17.72
CA TRP A 43 0.13 -6.13 -18.51
C TRP A 43 -0.02 -5.20 -19.72
N TYR A 44 0.85 -4.20 -19.86
CA TYR A 44 0.67 -3.06 -20.79
C TYR A 44 0.41 -3.45 -22.25
N ASP A 45 1.03 -4.52 -22.74
CA ASP A 45 0.89 -4.96 -24.12
C ASP A 45 -0.23 -6.00 -24.33
N GLU A 46 -0.83 -6.52 -23.25
CA GLU A 46 -1.73 -7.67 -23.30
C GLU A 46 -3.19 -7.30 -23.00
N VAL A 47 -3.43 -6.28 -22.17
CA VAL A 47 -4.75 -5.93 -21.63
C VAL A 47 -5.02 -4.44 -21.81
N LYS A 48 -6.25 -4.10 -22.23
CA LYS A 48 -6.67 -2.69 -22.34
C LYS A 48 -7.04 -2.12 -20.98
N THR A 49 -6.63 -0.88 -20.72
CA THR A 49 -6.99 -0.16 -19.49
C THR A 49 -8.48 -0.13 -19.22
N GLU A 50 -9.31 -0.02 -20.27
CA GLU A 50 -10.78 -0.01 -20.17
C GLU A 50 -11.32 -1.32 -19.60
N ASP A 51 -10.74 -2.46 -19.98
CA ASP A 51 -11.16 -3.79 -19.49
C ASP A 51 -10.81 -3.95 -17.99
N ILE A 52 -9.64 -3.44 -17.58
CA ILE A 52 -9.23 -3.38 -16.17
C ILE A 52 -10.23 -2.55 -15.36
N ILE A 53 -10.53 -1.34 -15.84
CA ILE A 53 -11.46 -0.43 -15.17
C ILE A 53 -12.85 -1.06 -15.07
N GLU A 54 -13.31 -1.72 -16.13
CA GLU A 54 -14.60 -2.39 -16.12
C GLU A 54 -14.62 -3.53 -15.10
N GLY A 55 -13.57 -4.35 -15.05
CA GLY A 55 -13.43 -5.42 -14.05
C GLY A 55 -13.46 -4.91 -12.61
N ILE A 56 -12.79 -3.78 -12.34
CA ILE A 56 -12.81 -3.12 -11.02
C ILE A 56 -14.20 -2.58 -10.68
N LYS A 57 -14.87 -1.90 -11.61
CA LYS A 57 -16.23 -1.36 -11.41
C LYS A 57 -17.27 -2.42 -11.04
N LYS A 58 -17.05 -3.67 -11.45
CA LYS A 58 -17.96 -4.78 -11.17
C LYS A 58 -17.72 -5.43 -9.82
N LEU A 59 -16.65 -5.10 -9.12
CA LEU A 59 -16.43 -5.59 -7.75
C LEU A 59 -17.53 -5.06 -6.80
N PRO A 60 -17.91 -5.83 -5.76
CA PRO A 60 -19.06 -5.50 -4.91
C PRO A 60 -18.78 -4.35 -3.93
N VAL A 61 -17.50 -3.99 -3.75
CA VAL A 61 -17.03 -2.88 -2.93
C VAL A 61 -16.02 -2.05 -3.71
N LYS A 62 -15.85 -0.79 -3.33
CA LYS A 62 -14.76 0.04 -3.86
C LYS A 62 -13.41 -0.51 -3.32
N PRO A 63 -12.58 -1.16 -4.13
CA PRO A 63 -11.32 -1.74 -3.66
C PRO A 63 -10.25 -0.68 -3.46
N THR A 64 -9.14 -1.06 -2.83
CA THR A 64 -7.87 -0.33 -2.93
C THR A 64 -7.01 -1.01 -3.99
N VAL A 65 -6.63 -0.28 -5.01
CA VAL A 65 -5.74 -0.77 -6.07
C VAL A 65 -4.32 -0.36 -5.73
N ARG A 66 -3.44 -1.33 -5.56
CA ARG A 66 -2.01 -1.11 -5.48
C ARG A 66 -1.47 -1.03 -6.90
N ILE A 67 -0.85 0.08 -7.28
CA ILE A 67 -0.26 0.29 -8.60
C ILE A 67 1.26 0.25 -8.47
N VAL A 68 1.87 -0.77 -9.05
CA VAL A 68 3.32 -0.93 -9.13
C VAL A 68 3.84 -0.11 -10.30
N MET A 69 4.78 0.79 -10.03
CA MET A 69 5.32 1.71 -11.02
C MET A 69 6.72 1.24 -11.44
N SER A 70 6.93 0.98 -12.74
CA SER A 70 8.24 0.67 -13.29
C SER A 70 9.21 1.86 -13.17
N LYS A 71 10.48 1.57 -12.89
CA LYS A 71 11.57 2.58 -12.88
C LYS A 71 11.77 3.24 -14.24
N ASP A 72 11.44 2.51 -15.32
CA ASP A 72 11.68 2.94 -16.69
C ASP A 72 10.56 3.86 -17.23
N ILE A 73 9.44 3.96 -16.49
CA ILE A 73 8.31 4.83 -16.83
C ILE A 73 8.30 6.06 -15.89
N LYS A 74 8.25 7.25 -16.49
CA LYS A 74 8.18 8.50 -15.71
C LYS A 74 6.84 8.64 -14.98
N ALA A 75 6.85 9.22 -13.80
CA ALA A 75 5.63 9.41 -13.02
C ALA A 75 4.51 10.17 -13.77
N LYS A 76 4.87 11.13 -14.60
CA LYS A 76 3.91 11.88 -15.42
C LYS A 76 3.13 11.02 -16.42
N ASP A 77 3.72 9.92 -16.88
CA ASP A 77 3.11 9.04 -17.88
C ASP A 77 2.06 8.11 -17.26
N TYR A 78 2.06 7.96 -15.93
CA TYR A 78 1.03 7.26 -15.16
C TYR A 78 -0.24 8.09 -14.89
N VAL A 79 -0.24 9.40 -15.12
CA VAL A 79 -1.34 10.29 -14.73
C VAL A 79 -2.69 9.83 -15.29
N SER A 80 -2.74 9.38 -16.55
CA SER A 80 -3.96 8.90 -17.17
C SER A 80 -4.51 7.66 -16.46
N LEU A 81 -3.67 6.66 -16.21
CA LEU A 81 -4.03 5.43 -15.51
C LEU A 81 -4.55 5.74 -14.10
N PHE A 82 -3.79 6.50 -13.31
CA PHE A 82 -4.18 6.84 -11.94
C PHE A 82 -5.50 7.60 -11.88
N LYS A 83 -5.68 8.58 -12.77
CA LYS A 83 -6.92 9.35 -12.87
C LYS A 83 -8.13 8.47 -13.15
N GLU A 84 -8.02 7.52 -14.07
CA GLU A 84 -9.14 6.65 -14.43
C GLU A 84 -9.43 5.61 -13.34
N ILE A 85 -8.39 5.00 -12.75
CA ILE A 85 -8.55 4.05 -11.62
C ILE A 85 -9.13 4.75 -10.40
N HIS A 86 -8.70 5.98 -10.07
CA HIS A 86 -9.19 6.72 -8.90
C HIS A 86 -10.70 6.99 -8.93
N LYS A 87 -11.31 7.04 -10.11
CA LYS A 87 -12.77 7.16 -10.24
C LYS A 87 -13.51 5.95 -9.66
N VAL A 88 -12.89 4.78 -9.65
CA VAL A 88 -13.55 3.50 -9.33
C VAL A 88 -12.93 2.76 -8.12
N ALA A 89 -11.74 3.18 -7.68
CA ALA A 89 -10.99 2.56 -6.59
C ALA A 89 -10.31 3.62 -5.72
N TYR A 90 -9.83 3.22 -4.54
CA TYR A 90 -8.75 3.93 -3.83
C TYR A 90 -7.42 3.47 -4.42
N ILE A 91 -6.39 4.30 -4.33
CA ILE A 91 -5.07 3.96 -4.90
C ILE A 91 -4.00 3.93 -3.82
N MET A 92 -3.29 2.80 -3.72
CA MET A 92 -1.99 2.71 -3.06
C MET A 92 -0.91 2.71 -4.14
N ALA A 93 -0.14 3.80 -4.23
CA ALA A 93 0.97 3.89 -5.18
C ALA A 93 2.23 3.25 -4.62
N GLN A 94 2.85 2.39 -5.43
CA GLN A 94 4.18 1.82 -5.17
C GLN A 94 5.19 2.39 -6.18
N PRO A 95 5.86 3.51 -5.87
CA PRO A 95 6.80 4.16 -6.77
C PRO A 95 8.05 3.36 -7.08
N VAL A 96 8.45 2.44 -6.17
CA VAL A 96 9.66 1.61 -6.31
C VAL A 96 9.35 0.19 -5.85
N ASP A 97 9.52 -0.75 -6.75
CA ASP A 97 9.50 -2.18 -6.46
C ASP A 97 10.78 -2.64 -5.75
N SER A 98 10.70 -3.71 -4.95
CA SER A 98 11.85 -4.25 -4.22
C SER A 98 12.98 -4.71 -5.13
N PHE A 99 12.68 -5.32 -6.27
CA PHE A 99 13.67 -5.74 -7.27
C PHE A 99 14.37 -4.56 -7.96
N GLU A 100 13.75 -3.38 -7.96
CA GLU A 100 14.32 -2.17 -8.54
C GLU A 100 15.05 -1.28 -7.52
N MET A 101 14.92 -1.57 -6.22
CA MET A 101 15.41 -0.70 -5.14
C MET A 101 16.91 -0.40 -5.26
N ASN A 102 17.71 -1.37 -5.67
CA ASN A 102 19.17 -1.21 -5.82
C ASN A 102 19.59 -0.37 -7.05
N THR A 103 18.66 -0.03 -7.95
CA THR A 103 18.95 0.86 -9.08
C THR A 103 19.10 2.31 -8.61
N TYR A 104 18.49 2.67 -7.50
CA TYR A 104 18.62 3.98 -6.84
C TYR A 104 19.90 4.00 -5.99
N LYS A 105 21.01 4.45 -6.57
CA LYS A 105 22.37 4.31 -5.98
C LYS A 105 22.63 5.13 -4.71
N ASN A 106 21.74 6.05 -4.34
CA ASN A 106 21.85 6.83 -3.11
C ASN A 106 20.46 7.17 -2.57
N VAL A 107 20.42 7.65 -1.31
CA VAL A 107 19.20 8.02 -0.61
C VAL A 107 18.42 9.12 -1.33
N GLU A 108 19.12 10.07 -1.91
CA GLU A 108 18.53 11.20 -2.62
C GLU A 108 17.82 10.74 -3.90
N SER A 109 18.42 9.85 -4.72
CA SER A 109 17.79 9.34 -5.93
C SER A 109 16.50 8.55 -5.62
N TYR A 110 16.49 7.80 -4.52
CA TYR A 110 15.28 7.12 -4.04
C TYR A 110 14.19 8.12 -3.63
N LYS A 111 14.55 9.12 -2.84
CA LYS A 111 13.63 10.20 -2.43
C LYS A 111 13.08 10.96 -3.65
N ASN A 112 13.95 11.27 -4.63
CA ASN A 112 13.54 11.99 -5.85
C ASN A 112 12.48 11.23 -6.65
N ARG A 113 12.49 9.88 -6.65
CA ARG A 113 11.41 9.10 -7.26
C ARG A 113 10.07 9.37 -6.59
N PHE A 114 10.04 9.47 -5.27
CA PHE A 114 8.84 9.84 -4.51
C PHE A 114 8.43 11.29 -4.72
N GLU A 115 9.37 12.22 -4.80
CA GLU A 115 9.10 13.63 -5.10
C GLU A 115 8.47 13.80 -6.48
N ASP A 116 9.04 13.13 -7.50
CA ASP A 116 8.49 13.15 -8.86
C ASP A 116 7.11 12.48 -8.91
N SER A 117 6.94 11.32 -8.28
CA SER A 117 5.64 10.65 -8.20
C SER A 117 4.59 11.52 -7.49
N TYR A 118 4.93 12.11 -6.37
CA TYR A 118 4.04 13.00 -5.63
C TYR A 118 3.63 14.23 -6.46
N LYS A 119 4.58 14.83 -7.17
CA LYS A 119 4.32 16.00 -8.02
C LYS A 119 3.18 15.78 -9.00
N TYR A 120 3.13 14.61 -9.64
CA TYR A 120 2.16 14.32 -10.71
C TYR A 120 0.93 13.56 -10.24
N LEU A 121 1.03 12.76 -9.17
CA LEU A 121 0.02 11.77 -8.81
C LEU A 121 -0.71 12.05 -7.50
N LYS A 122 -0.30 13.05 -6.71
CA LYS A 122 -0.85 13.34 -5.37
C LYS A 122 -2.37 13.51 -5.31
N ASP A 123 -2.99 13.97 -6.39
CA ASP A 123 -4.43 14.22 -6.45
C ASP A 123 -5.24 12.92 -6.67
N TYR A 124 -4.55 11.80 -6.93
CA TYR A 124 -5.15 10.49 -7.20
C TYR A 124 -4.70 9.40 -6.21
N VAL A 125 -3.68 9.65 -5.40
CA VAL A 125 -3.09 8.65 -4.50
C VAL A 125 -3.61 8.83 -3.09
N ASP A 126 -4.24 7.78 -2.55
CA ASP A 126 -4.75 7.74 -1.19
C ASP A 126 -3.67 7.24 -0.19
N ILE A 127 -2.81 6.32 -0.62
CA ILE A 127 -1.76 5.70 0.22
C ILE A 127 -0.45 5.65 -0.57
N TRP A 128 0.65 6.02 0.05
CA TRP A 128 2.00 5.91 -0.52
C TRP A 128 2.74 4.74 0.10
N GLU A 129 3.01 3.70 -0.67
CA GLU A 129 3.87 2.60 -0.24
C GLU A 129 5.32 3.03 -0.34
N ILE A 130 5.91 3.39 0.81
CA ILE A 130 7.25 4.00 0.88
C ILE A 130 8.38 2.97 0.81
N GLY A 131 8.04 1.70 0.80
CA GLY A 131 8.96 0.58 0.60
C GLY A 131 8.21 -0.74 0.53
N ASN A 132 8.54 -1.52 -0.50
CA ASN A 132 8.03 -2.87 -0.75
C ASN A 132 9.10 -3.89 -0.37
N GLU A 133 8.70 -4.98 0.32
CA GLU A 133 9.51 -6.14 0.70
C GLU A 133 10.90 -5.78 1.24
N VAL A 134 10.93 -4.73 2.05
CA VAL A 134 12.15 -3.99 2.46
C VAL A 134 13.23 -4.82 3.14
N ASN A 135 12.89 -6.01 3.63
CA ASN A 135 13.79 -6.97 4.26
C ASN A 135 14.24 -8.09 3.32
N GLY A 136 13.95 -7.98 2.02
CA GLY A 136 14.32 -8.93 0.98
C GLY A 136 15.79 -8.79 0.57
N GLU A 137 16.73 -9.07 1.47
CA GLU A 137 18.16 -8.86 1.25
C GLU A 137 18.68 -9.64 0.02
N GLU A 138 18.09 -10.80 -0.29
CA GLU A 138 18.51 -11.68 -1.39
C GLU A 138 18.24 -11.07 -2.77
N TRP A 139 17.12 -10.37 -2.94
CA TRP A 139 16.77 -9.75 -4.24
C TRP A 139 17.08 -8.26 -4.28
N ILE A 140 16.97 -7.54 -3.16
CA ILE A 140 17.40 -6.13 -3.08
C ILE A 140 18.91 -6.01 -3.23
N LYS A 141 19.69 -6.96 -2.69
CA LYS A 141 21.17 -7.01 -2.79
C LYS A 141 21.84 -5.73 -2.29
N GLU A 142 21.31 -5.15 -1.21
CA GLU A 142 21.84 -3.96 -0.55
C GLU A 142 22.01 -4.19 0.96
N ASN A 143 22.84 -3.35 1.57
CA ASN A 143 22.97 -3.34 3.03
C ASN A 143 21.66 -2.89 3.67
N PRO A 144 21.11 -3.63 4.67
CA PRO A 144 19.84 -3.31 5.32
C PRO A 144 19.76 -1.89 5.91
N LYS A 145 20.86 -1.37 6.45
CA LYS A 145 20.90 0.01 6.94
C LYS A 145 20.76 1.03 5.82
N PHE A 146 21.25 0.70 4.62
CA PHE A 146 21.13 1.59 3.48
C PHE A 146 19.71 1.57 2.91
N THR A 147 19.11 0.38 2.78
CA THR A 147 17.69 0.21 2.46
C THR A 147 16.82 1.00 3.43
N ALA A 148 17.04 0.84 4.75
CA ALA A 148 16.30 1.58 5.78
C ALA A 148 16.43 3.11 5.63
N LYS A 149 17.61 3.63 5.26
CA LYS A 149 17.81 5.07 5.00
C LYS A 149 17.02 5.56 3.79
N LYS A 150 16.94 4.77 2.72
CA LYS A 150 16.13 5.09 1.53
C LYS A 150 14.65 5.23 1.89
N ILE A 151 14.08 4.19 2.47
CA ILE A 151 12.66 4.20 2.85
C ILE A 151 12.34 5.27 3.89
N TYR A 152 13.25 5.54 4.84
CA TYR A 152 13.06 6.62 5.79
C TYR A 152 13.03 8.00 5.13
N SER A 153 13.83 8.23 4.09
CA SER A 153 13.80 9.48 3.34
C SER A 153 12.46 9.70 2.61
N ALA A 154 11.92 8.65 1.99
CA ALA A 154 10.60 8.68 1.37
C ALA A 154 9.49 8.89 2.41
N TYR A 155 9.55 8.16 3.54
CA TYR A 155 8.65 8.36 4.68
C TYR A 155 8.61 9.81 5.13
N LYS A 156 9.77 10.41 5.42
CA LYS A 156 9.86 11.82 5.86
C LYS A 156 9.28 12.77 4.83
N PHE A 157 9.58 12.55 3.55
CA PHE A 157 9.05 13.39 2.48
C PHE A 157 7.52 13.34 2.42
N ILE A 158 6.93 12.13 2.38
CA ILE A 158 5.47 11.96 2.28
C ILE A 158 4.76 12.49 3.53
N LYS A 159 5.29 12.21 4.74
CA LYS A 159 4.70 12.74 6.00
C LYS A 159 4.76 14.27 6.06
N ASN A 160 5.83 14.90 5.58
CA ASN A 160 5.93 16.36 5.50
C ASN A 160 4.90 16.98 4.52
N LYS A 161 4.33 16.17 3.62
CA LYS A 161 3.22 16.56 2.73
C LYS A 161 1.84 16.15 3.28
N ASN A 162 1.76 15.68 4.54
CA ASN A 162 0.56 15.13 5.15
C ASN A 162 -0.02 13.90 4.41
N GLY A 163 0.82 13.19 3.66
CA GLY A 163 0.42 11.99 2.95
C GLY A 163 0.31 10.78 3.89
N ILE A 164 -0.54 9.83 3.51
CA ILE A 164 -0.71 8.53 4.17
C ILE A 164 0.38 7.59 3.68
N THR A 165 1.04 6.91 4.61
CA THR A 165 2.20 6.04 4.32
C THR A 165 1.91 4.58 4.61
N ALA A 166 2.42 3.69 3.77
CA ALA A 166 2.44 2.25 3.99
C ALA A 166 3.87 1.70 3.86
N LEU A 167 4.15 0.65 4.63
CA LEU A 167 5.38 -0.13 4.53
C LEU A 167 5.01 -1.60 4.38
N THR A 168 5.62 -2.30 3.41
CA THR A 168 5.37 -3.73 3.18
C THR A 168 6.66 -4.53 3.38
N PRO A 169 6.86 -5.18 4.53
CA PRO A 169 7.88 -6.22 4.70
C PRO A 169 7.42 -7.55 4.12
N TYR A 170 8.38 -8.41 3.75
CA TYR A 170 8.15 -9.79 3.33
C TYR A 170 8.29 -10.75 4.53
N TYR A 171 7.33 -11.68 4.69
CA TYR A 171 7.45 -12.74 5.67
C TYR A 171 8.07 -13.99 5.02
N PHE A 172 9.05 -14.56 5.69
CA PHE A 172 9.61 -15.88 5.40
C PHE A 172 9.88 -16.62 6.71
N ALA A 173 9.87 -17.93 6.66
CA ALA A 173 10.30 -18.72 7.82
C ALA A 173 11.76 -18.42 8.14
N PRO A 174 12.09 -18.15 9.42
CA PRO A 174 13.49 -17.95 9.81
C PRO A 174 14.30 -19.22 9.51
N GLU A 175 15.28 -19.12 8.62
CA GLU A 175 16.18 -20.22 8.26
C GLU A 175 17.64 -19.78 8.43
N GLY A 176 18.43 -20.63 9.08
CA GLY A 176 19.86 -20.42 9.25
C GLY A 176 20.18 -19.09 9.92
N ASN A 177 21.06 -18.30 9.29
CA ASN A 177 21.53 -17.00 9.78
C ASN A 177 20.69 -15.82 9.26
N LYS A 178 19.58 -16.06 8.52
CA LYS A 178 18.72 -14.99 8.02
C LYS A 178 18.05 -14.25 9.17
N ILE A 179 18.03 -12.92 9.07
CA ILE A 179 17.34 -12.10 10.06
C ILE A 179 15.83 -12.15 9.78
N SER A 180 15.03 -12.55 10.78
CA SER A 180 13.57 -12.58 10.60
C SER A 180 12.98 -11.21 10.29
N MET A 181 11.81 -11.17 9.64
CA MET A 181 11.08 -9.95 9.33
C MET A 181 10.95 -9.05 10.57
N GLU A 182 10.49 -9.60 11.69
CA GLU A 182 10.27 -8.81 12.92
C GLU A 182 11.59 -8.24 13.48
N ASN A 183 12.67 -9.02 13.44
CA ASN A 183 13.97 -8.56 13.92
C ASN A 183 14.57 -7.49 13.00
N TRP A 184 14.36 -7.63 11.68
CA TRP A 184 14.75 -6.61 10.71
C TRP A 184 14.04 -5.29 10.98
N LEU A 185 12.72 -5.33 11.12
CA LEU A 185 11.88 -4.16 11.40
C LEU A 185 12.27 -3.49 12.74
N LYS A 186 12.48 -4.29 13.78
CA LYS A 186 12.92 -3.77 15.09
C LYS A 186 14.28 -3.08 15.00
N LYS A 187 15.22 -3.67 14.26
CA LYS A 187 16.61 -3.24 14.20
C LYS A 187 16.83 -2.02 13.31
N TYR A 188 16.16 -1.96 12.16
CA TYR A 188 16.50 -0.99 11.13
C TYR A 188 15.49 0.15 10.95
N ILE A 189 14.23 -0.03 11.32
CA ILE A 189 13.22 1.04 11.21
C ILE A 189 13.38 2.02 12.39
N PRO A 190 13.52 3.35 12.12
CA PRO A 190 13.62 4.38 13.16
C PRO A 190 12.37 4.44 14.06
N ALA A 191 12.56 4.89 15.31
CA ALA A 191 11.49 4.94 16.31
C ALA A 191 10.33 5.87 15.90
N ASP A 192 10.64 7.03 15.34
CA ASP A 192 9.62 7.98 14.86
C ASP A 192 8.82 7.41 13.69
N MET A 193 9.44 6.64 12.79
CA MET A 193 8.76 5.94 11.72
C MET A 193 7.89 4.79 12.25
N LYS A 194 8.35 4.01 13.24
CA LYS A 194 7.53 2.98 13.90
C LYS A 194 6.25 3.55 14.51
N ASN A 195 6.33 4.75 15.07
CA ASN A 195 5.18 5.43 15.68
C ASN A 195 4.33 6.23 14.69
N GLY A 196 4.86 6.57 13.52
CA GLY A 196 4.24 7.49 12.59
C GLY A 196 3.75 6.88 11.27
N LEU A 197 4.06 5.60 10.98
CA LEU A 197 3.49 4.89 9.83
C LEU A 197 1.99 4.72 10.00
N ASP A 198 1.24 4.95 8.91
CA ASP A 198 -0.20 4.79 8.90
C ASP A 198 -0.62 3.33 8.67
N TYR A 199 0.12 2.63 7.80
CA TYR A 199 -0.10 1.21 7.50
C TYR A 199 1.22 0.42 7.52
N VAL A 200 1.13 -0.82 8.01
CA VAL A 200 2.16 -1.84 7.81
C VAL A 200 1.47 -3.10 7.30
N PHE A 201 1.85 -3.51 6.11
CA PHE A 201 1.32 -4.68 5.43
C PHE A 201 2.39 -5.77 5.33
N ILE A 202 1.96 -7.02 5.17
CA ILE A 202 2.88 -8.16 4.99
C ILE A 202 2.71 -8.70 3.58
N SER A 203 3.81 -8.79 2.81
CA SER A 203 3.89 -9.62 1.61
C SER A 203 4.19 -11.05 1.98
N TYR A 204 3.45 -11.99 1.39
CA TYR A 204 3.67 -13.41 1.64
C TYR A 204 3.14 -14.31 0.51
N TYR A 205 3.96 -15.27 0.12
CA TYR A 205 3.64 -16.29 -0.87
C TYR A 205 3.91 -17.69 -0.31
N GLU A 206 2.86 -18.53 -0.28
CA GLU A 206 2.99 -19.91 0.21
C GLU A 206 3.85 -20.76 -0.72
N ASP A 207 3.73 -20.51 -2.02
CA ASP A 207 4.48 -21.22 -3.07
C ASP A 207 5.99 -20.95 -3.02
N ASP A 208 6.41 -19.78 -2.55
CA ASP A 208 7.82 -19.43 -2.31
C ASP A 208 8.35 -19.94 -0.96
N ASN A 209 7.49 -20.45 -0.10
CA ASN A 209 7.81 -20.89 1.26
C ASN A 209 7.38 -22.35 1.52
N ASP A 210 7.47 -23.23 0.52
CA ASP A 210 7.17 -24.67 0.60
C ASP A 210 5.77 -24.97 1.19
N GLY A 211 4.80 -24.09 0.98
CA GLY A 211 3.43 -24.24 1.48
C GLY A 211 3.28 -23.93 2.98
N LEU A 212 4.28 -23.32 3.61
CA LEU A 212 4.23 -22.93 5.01
C LEU A 212 2.99 -22.06 5.29
N GLN A 213 2.28 -22.40 6.37
CA GLN A 213 1.20 -21.57 6.92
C GLN A 213 1.72 -20.82 8.14
N PRO A 214 1.99 -19.49 8.03
CA PRO A 214 2.49 -18.69 9.14
C PRO A 214 1.50 -18.64 10.30
N LYS A 215 2.03 -18.51 11.53
CA LYS A 215 1.21 -18.25 12.72
C LYS A 215 0.75 -16.78 12.74
N TRP A 216 -0.15 -16.42 11.82
CA TRP A 216 -0.59 -15.04 11.58
C TRP A 216 -0.98 -14.26 12.84
N LYS A 217 -1.68 -14.92 13.77
CA LYS A 217 -2.05 -14.29 15.05
C LYS A 217 -0.85 -13.77 15.83
N ASP A 218 0.23 -14.55 15.90
CA ASP A 218 1.42 -14.16 16.64
C ASP A 218 2.20 -13.07 15.89
N ILE A 219 2.29 -13.20 14.57
CA ILE A 219 2.94 -12.23 13.69
C ILE A 219 2.26 -10.86 13.81
N PHE A 220 0.93 -10.80 13.66
CA PHE A 220 0.20 -9.53 13.75
C PHE A 220 0.25 -8.92 15.15
N LYS A 221 0.24 -9.72 16.23
CA LYS A 221 0.46 -9.24 17.58
C LYS A 221 1.86 -8.64 17.79
N ASN A 222 2.89 -9.23 17.19
CA ASN A 222 4.25 -8.69 17.24
C ASN A 222 4.41 -7.40 16.44
N LEU A 223 3.75 -7.33 15.27
CA LEU A 223 3.70 -6.08 14.49
C LEU A 223 2.95 -4.97 15.23
N GLU A 224 1.81 -5.27 15.87
CA GLU A 224 1.06 -4.30 16.68
C GLU A 224 1.92 -3.69 17.80
N LYS A 225 2.77 -4.51 18.45
CA LYS A 225 3.74 -4.02 19.45
C LYS A 225 4.83 -3.13 18.85
N THR A 226 5.26 -3.45 17.63
CA THR A 226 6.35 -2.73 16.95
C THR A 226 5.84 -1.43 16.30
N PHE A 227 4.60 -1.42 15.82
CA PHE A 227 3.93 -0.32 15.12
C PHE A 227 2.57 -0.01 15.77
N PRO A 228 2.56 0.55 17.00
CA PRO A 228 1.34 0.62 17.82
C PRO A 228 0.24 1.51 17.24
N ASN A 229 0.59 2.45 16.38
CA ASN A 229 -0.34 3.40 15.78
C ASN A 229 -0.74 3.03 14.34
N SER A 230 -0.11 2.00 13.75
CA SER A 230 -0.35 1.62 12.36
C SER A 230 -1.54 0.69 12.22
N LYS A 231 -2.24 0.77 11.09
CA LYS A 231 -3.15 -0.27 10.63
C LYS A 231 -2.34 -1.41 10.02
N LEU A 232 -2.79 -2.65 10.25
CA LEU A 232 -2.05 -3.85 9.85
C LEU A 232 -2.87 -4.70 8.87
N GLY A 233 -2.19 -5.41 7.97
CA GLY A 233 -2.86 -6.30 7.02
C GLY A 233 -1.90 -7.06 6.12
N ILE A 234 -2.46 -7.73 5.11
CA ILE A 234 -1.72 -8.41 4.04
C ILE A 234 -1.52 -7.41 2.90
N GLY A 235 -0.28 -7.13 2.53
CA GLY A 235 0.10 -6.16 1.49
C GLY A 235 0.28 -6.77 0.12
N GLU A 236 0.56 -8.07 0.10
CA GLU A 236 0.73 -8.80 -1.15
C GLU A 236 0.52 -10.30 -0.91
N CYS A 237 -0.25 -10.93 -1.76
CA CYS A 237 -0.47 -12.38 -1.77
C CYS A 237 -0.89 -12.85 -3.15
N GLY A 238 -0.59 -14.09 -3.47
CA GLY A 238 -0.91 -14.68 -4.77
C GLY A 238 -0.49 -16.14 -4.85
N ASN A 239 -0.56 -16.70 -6.04
CA ASN A 239 0.06 -17.99 -6.39
C ASN A 239 0.81 -17.80 -7.70
N THR A 240 2.13 -17.70 -7.62
CA THR A 240 3.04 -17.41 -8.73
C THR A 240 3.78 -18.66 -9.21
N ALA A 241 3.48 -19.82 -8.61
CA ALA A 241 4.08 -21.10 -9.01
C ALA A 241 3.85 -21.38 -10.50
N LYS A 242 4.85 -21.92 -11.19
CA LYS A 242 4.77 -22.27 -12.63
C LYS A 242 3.63 -23.23 -12.98
N ASN A 243 3.21 -24.06 -12.01
CA ASN A 243 2.11 -25.00 -12.13
C ASN A 243 0.83 -24.52 -11.45
N ALA A 244 0.72 -23.22 -11.13
CA ALA A 244 -0.48 -22.65 -10.54
C ALA A 244 -1.70 -22.86 -11.45
N THR A 245 -2.80 -23.32 -10.86
CA THR A 245 -4.09 -23.53 -11.51
C THR A 245 -5.13 -22.56 -10.94
N ASN A 246 -6.23 -22.33 -11.66
CA ASN A 246 -7.35 -21.56 -11.10
C ASN A 246 -7.80 -22.11 -9.75
N GLN A 247 -7.86 -23.43 -9.58
CA GLN A 247 -8.27 -24.05 -8.32
C GLN A 247 -7.29 -23.77 -7.18
N SER A 248 -5.98 -23.79 -7.44
CA SER A 248 -4.98 -23.43 -6.42
C SER A 248 -5.04 -21.94 -6.06
N LYS A 249 -5.27 -21.06 -7.02
CA LYS A 249 -5.48 -19.62 -6.80
C LYS A 249 -6.76 -19.36 -6.00
N ILE A 250 -7.86 -19.99 -6.34
CA ILE A 250 -9.14 -19.92 -5.62
C ILE A 250 -8.97 -20.35 -4.16
N LYS A 251 -8.23 -21.44 -3.90
CA LYS A 251 -7.92 -21.88 -2.53
C LYS A 251 -7.19 -20.79 -1.73
N MET A 252 -6.18 -20.15 -2.31
CA MET A 252 -5.45 -19.06 -1.66
C MET A 252 -6.31 -17.81 -1.46
N ILE A 253 -7.12 -17.44 -2.45
CA ILE A 253 -8.08 -16.32 -2.32
C ILE A 253 -9.01 -16.57 -1.13
N ASN A 254 -9.61 -17.75 -1.04
CA ASN A 254 -10.47 -18.10 0.09
C ASN A 254 -9.72 -18.00 1.42
N HIS A 255 -8.47 -18.47 1.49
CA HIS A 255 -7.67 -18.37 2.69
C HIS A 255 -7.41 -16.93 3.10
N TYR A 256 -6.85 -16.10 2.20
CA TYR A 256 -6.44 -14.74 2.53
C TYR A 256 -7.62 -13.80 2.75
N TYR A 257 -8.61 -13.77 1.86
CA TYR A 257 -9.72 -12.82 1.95
C TYR A 257 -10.70 -13.12 3.09
N THR A 258 -10.63 -14.33 3.69
CA THR A 258 -11.43 -14.71 4.85
C THR A 258 -10.65 -14.71 6.17
N MET A 259 -9.40 -14.24 6.17
CA MET A 259 -8.60 -14.14 7.39
C MET A 259 -9.33 -13.40 8.50
N PRO A 260 -9.32 -13.93 9.74
CA PRO A 260 -9.96 -13.26 10.85
C PRO A 260 -9.22 -11.97 11.23
N LYS A 261 -9.91 -11.08 11.92
CA LYS A 261 -9.30 -9.89 12.50
C LYS A 261 -8.40 -10.29 13.67
N TYR A 262 -7.09 -10.37 13.44
CA TYR A 262 -6.11 -10.83 14.43
C TYR A 262 -5.83 -9.84 15.56
N THR A 263 -5.90 -8.52 15.26
CA THR A 263 -5.67 -7.41 16.20
C THR A 263 -6.72 -6.32 15.99
N ALA A 264 -6.86 -5.40 16.94
CA ALA A 264 -7.85 -4.32 16.85
C ALA A 264 -7.63 -3.40 15.64
N ASN A 265 -6.38 -3.24 15.23
CA ASN A 265 -5.96 -2.40 14.11
C ASN A 265 -5.80 -3.15 12.77
N TYR A 266 -6.15 -4.46 12.71
CA TYR A 266 -6.14 -5.24 11.47
C TYR A 266 -7.23 -4.76 10.51
N VAL A 267 -6.87 -4.46 9.27
CA VAL A 267 -7.77 -3.89 8.24
C VAL A 267 -7.96 -4.75 6.98
N GLY A 268 -7.36 -5.93 6.91
CA GLY A 268 -7.44 -6.79 5.73
C GLY A 268 -6.25 -6.58 4.80
N GLY A 269 -6.47 -5.89 3.69
CA GLY A 269 -5.48 -5.72 2.63
C GLY A 269 -5.72 -6.71 1.50
N TYR A 270 -4.96 -7.82 1.48
CA TYR A 270 -5.11 -8.93 0.51
C TYR A 270 -4.82 -8.54 -0.95
N PHE A 271 -3.91 -7.61 -1.17
CA PHE A 271 -3.55 -7.13 -2.51
C PHE A 271 -3.08 -8.29 -3.38
N TRP A 272 -4.06 -8.89 -4.13
CA TRP A 272 -3.81 -10.04 -4.98
C TRP A 272 -2.82 -9.70 -6.08
N TRP A 273 -1.68 -10.43 -6.10
CA TRP A 273 -0.64 -10.26 -7.10
C TRP A 273 -1.06 -10.92 -8.43
N TYR A 274 -0.69 -10.26 -9.52
CA TYR A 274 -1.12 -10.57 -10.88
C TYR A 274 -2.64 -10.51 -11.09
N TRP A 275 -3.34 -9.60 -10.35
CA TRP A 275 -4.79 -9.50 -10.48
C TRP A 275 -5.24 -9.26 -11.92
N VAL A 276 -4.50 -8.47 -12.73
CA VAL A 276 -4.84 -8.20 -14.13
C VAL A 276 -4.76 -9.48 -14.95
N GLN A 277 -3.66 -10.20 -14.86
CA GLN A 277 -3.41 -11.43 -15.63
C GLN A 277 -4.37 -12.57 -15.20
N ASP A 278 -4.69 -12.64 -13.91
CA ASP A 278 -5.54 -13.69 -13.36
C ASP A 278 -7.03 -13.43 -13.58
N CYS A 279 -7.44 -12.16 -13.63
CA CYS A 279 -8.84 -11.76 -13.51
C CYS A 279 -9.40 -11.05 -14.74
N ILE A 280 -8.57 -10.61 -15.70
CA ILE A 280 -9.04 -9.89 -16.88
C ILE A 280 -8.79 -10.73 -18.14
N PRO A 281 -9.82 -10.94 -18.96
CA PRO A 281 -11.20 -10.41 -18.86
C PRO A 281 -11.99 -11.04 -17.72
N TYR A 282 -12.79 -10.24 -17.01
CA TYR A 282 -13.48 -10.67 -15.79
C TYR A 282 -14.71 -11.58 -16.05
N LYS A 283 -15.32 -11.48 -17.25
CA LYS A 283 -16.50 -12.27 -17.64
C LYS A 283 -16.11 -13.75 -17.75
N ASN A 284 -16.88 -14.60 -17.07
CA ASN A 284 -16.63 -16.06 -16.99
C ASN A 284 -15.26 -16.43 -16.38
N ASN A 285 -14.67 -15.55 -15.62
CA ASN A 285 -13.39 -15.77 -14.95
C ASN A 285 -13.62 -16.27 -13.52
N GLU A 286 -13.15 -17.51 -13.24
CA GLU A 286 -13.35 -18.16 -11.94
C GLU A 286 -12.59 -17.46 -10.81
N VAL A 287 -11.37 -16.97 -11.07
CA VAL A 287 -10.51 -16.30 -10.09
C VAL A 287 -11.13 -14.96 -9.71
N TRP A 288 -11.54 -14.16 -10.69
CA TRP A 288 -12.27 -12.92 -10.45
C TRP A 288 -13.56 -13.15 -9.67
N SER A 289 -14.31 -14.18 -10.05
CA SER A 289 -15.59 -14.52 -9.40
C SER A 289 -15.42 -14.87 -7.94
N GLU A 290 -14.32 -15.57 -7.60
CA GLU A 290 -14.03 -15.91 -6.21
C GLU A 290 -13.57 -14.70 -5.38
N ILE A 291 -12.76 -13.79 -5.95
CA ILE A 291 -12.44 -12.51 -5.31
C ILE A 291 -13.72 -11.71 -5.05
N TYR A 292 -14.59 -11.59 -6.06
CA TYR A 292 -15.89 -10.92 -5.94
C TYR A 292 -16.72 -11.47 -4.78
N LYS A 293 -16.85 -12.79 -4.71
CA LYS A 293 -17.62 -13.48 -3.65
C LYS A 293 -17.06 -13.18 -2.25
N ASN A 294 -15.74 -13.23 -2.09
CA ASN A 294 -15.09 -12.97 -0.82
C ASN A 294 -15.13 -11.50 -0.39
N MET A 295 -15.18 -10.56 -1.34
CA MET A 295 -15.34 -9.14 -1.06
C MET A 295 -16.79 -8.77 -0.68
N LYS A 296 -17.77 -9.60 -1.02
CA LYS A 296 -19.19 -9.38 -0.71
C LYS A 296 -19.55 -9.75 0.73
N ASN A 297 -18.79 -10.67 1.34
CA ASN A 297 -18.99 -11.16 2.70
C ASN A 297 -18.25 -10.27 3.72
#